data_1b85382f7c67097142bb515f561f2e65
#
_entry.id   1b85382f7c67097142bb515f561f2e65
#
_cell.length_a   1.000
_cell.length_b   1.000
_cell.length_c   1.000
_cell.angle_alpha   90.00
_cell.angle_beta   90.00
_cell.angle_gamma   90.00
#
_symmetry.space_group_name_H-M   'P 1'
#
loop_
_entity.id
_entity.type
_entity.pdbx_description
1 polymer ?
#
loop_
_entity_poly.entity_id
_entity_poly.type
_entity_poly.pdbx_seq_one_letter_code
_entity_poly.pdbx_strand_id
1 'polypeptide(L)'
;MATILAVDDSASMRQMVTFTLKGAGYDVVEACDGKEALEKAKAQQFNLVISDVNMPVMDGISLIKELRALSEYKFTPLLMLTTESGDDKKQQGKSAGATGWIVKPFNPDQLLATIKKVLG
;
A
#
# COMPACT_ATOMS: atom_id res chain seq x y z
N MET A 1 10.18 -7.76 -13.20
CA MET A 1 10.03 -6.62 -12.30
C MET A 1 8.78 -6.76 -11.45
N ALA A 2 8.87 -6.36 -10.19
CA ALA A 2 7.69 -6.38 -9.34
C ALA A 2 6.71 -5.30 -9.76
N THR A 3 5.43 -5.63 -9.71
CA THR A 3 4.33 -4.70 -9.96
C THR A 3 3.70 -4.32 -8.64
N ILE A 4 3.61 -3.02 -8.38
CA ILE A 4 3.15 -2.48 -7.11
C ILE A 4 1.85 -1.70 -7.33
N LEU A 5 0.86 -1.94 -6.48
CA LEU A 5 -0.38 -1.17 -6.46
C LEU A 5 -0.22 -0.05 -5.43
N ALA A 6 -0.27 1.20 -5.89
CA ALA A 6 -0.14 2.38 -5.03
C ALA A 6 -1.51 3.03 -4.85
N VAL A 7 -1.99 3.11 -3.62
CA VAL A 7 -3.34 3.56 -3.29
C VAL A 7 -3.28 4.78 -2.39
N ASP A 8 -3.82 5.90 -2.87
CA ASP A 8 -3.89 7.14 -2.10
C ASP A 8 -4.96 8.03 -2.74
N ASP A 9 -5.81 8.65 -1.93
CA ASP A 9 -6.84 9.56 -2.42
C ASP A 9 -6.26 10.93 -2.82
N SER A 10 -5.07 11.27 -2.32
CA SER A 10 -4.36 12.48 -2.72
C SER A 10 -3.60 12.21 -4.02
N ALA A 11 -3.99 12.90 -5.10
CA ALA A 11 -3.33 12.75 -6.40
C ALA A 11 -1.85 13.11 -6.32
N SER A 12 -1.50 14.18 -5.60
CA SER A 12 -0.10 14.60 -5.50
C SER A 12 0.74 13.60 -4.72
N MET A 13 0.24 13.06 -3.61
CA MET A 13 0.95 12.04 -2.83
C MET A 13 1.09 10.75 -3.65
N ARG A 14 0.03 10.34 -4.34
CA ARG A 14 0.06 9.15 -5.19
C ARG A 14 1.11 9.29 -6.29
N GLN A 15 1.20 10.49 -6.91
CA GLN A 15 2.21 10.75 -7.92
C GLN A 15 3.63 10.68 -7.35
N MET A 16 3.84 11.20 -6.14
CA MET A 16 5.16 11.14 -5.50
C MET A 16 5.59 9.70 -5.23
N VAL A 17 4.68 8.89 -4.72
CA VAL A 17 4.94 7.46 -4.48
C VAL A 17 5.25 6.77 -5.80
N THR A 18 4.42 6.98 -6.81
CA THR A 18 4.59 6.37 -8.14
C THR A 18 5.92 6.76 -8.75
N PHE A 19 6.27 8.05 -8.72
CA PHE A 19 7.54 8.55 -9.26
C PHE A 19 8.73 7.87 -8.57
N THR A 20 8.68 7.78 -7.24
CA THR A 20 9.75 7.15 -6.47
C THR A 20 9.91 5.67 -6.84
N LEU A 21 8.81 4.94 -6.96
CA LEU A 21 8.84 3.52 -7.26
C LEU A 21 9.29 3.25 -8.70
N LYS A 22 8.78 4.02 -9.66
CA LYS A 22 9.21 3.88 -11.07
C LYS A 22 10.68 4.22 -11.24
N GLY A 23 11.17 5.21 -10.52
CA GLY A 23 12.59 5.57 -10.54
C GLY A 23 13.48 4.44 -10.06
N ALA A 24 12.98 3.54 -9.24
CA ALA A 24 13.71 2.37 -8.75
C ALA A 24 13.52 1.12 -9.63
N GLY A 25 12.75 1.23 -10.71
CA GLY A 25 12.56 0.14 -11.67
C GLY A 25 11.33 -0.71 -11.46
N TYR A 26 10.43 -0.34 -10.54
CA TYR A 26 9.18 -1.07 -10.34
C TYR A 26 8.10 -0.62 -11.31
N ASP A 27 7.23 -1.54 -11.69
CA ASP A 27 5.99 -1.20 -12.39
C ASP A 27 4.95 -0.78 -11.36
N VAL A 28 4.19 0.28 -11.65
CA VAL A 28 3.23 0.82 -10.69
C VAL A 28 1.87 0.99 -11.34
N VAL A 29 0.83 0.53 -10.65
CA VAL A 29 -0.56 0.81 -10.98
C VAL A 29 -1.14 1.63 -9.84
N GLU A 30 -1.92 2.65 -10.15
CA GLU A 30 -2.47 3.57 -9.16
C GLU A 30 -3.95 3.33 -8.93
N ALA A 31 -4.40 3.59 -7.70
CA ALA A 31 -5.82 3.60 -7.34
C ALA A 31 -6.07 4.76 -6.39
N CYS A 32 -7.24 5.37 -6.48
CA CYS A 32 -7.56 6.57 -5.71
C CYS A 32 -8.31 6.28 -4.40
N ASP A 33 -8.80 5.06 -4.22
CA ASP A 33 -9.46 4.63 -2.98
C ASP A 33 -9.39 3.12 -2.84
N GLY A 34 -9.87 2.62 -1.69
CA GLY A 34 -9.79 1.19 -1.40
C GLY A 34 -10.67 0.34 -2.32
N LYS A 35 -11.82 0.87 -2.75
CA LYS A 35 -12.70 0.13 -3.65
C LYS A 35 -12.08 -0.09 -5.01
N GLU A 36 -11.52 0.97 -5.59
CA GLU A 36 -10.80 0.88 -6.87
C GLU A 36 -9.61 -0.07 -6.75
N ALA A 37 -8.86 0.03 -5.65
CA ALA A 37 -7.71 -0.82 -5.40
C ALA A 37 -8.13 -2.29 -5.34
N LEU A 38 -9.21 -2.60 -4.66
CA LEU A 38 -9.70 -3.97 -4.54
C LEU A 38 -10.12 -4.52 -5.90
N GLU A 39 -10.80 -3.72 -6.71
CA GLU A 39 -11.21 -4.13 -8.06
C GLU A 39 -9.99 -4.44 -8.92
N LYS A 40 -8.97 -3.57 -8.88
CA LYS A 40 -7.73 -3.79 -9.64
C LYS A 40 -6.97 -5.01 -9.14
N ALA A 41 -6.96 -5.23 -7.83
CA ALA A 41 -6.29 -6.39 -7.24
C ALA A 41 -6.94 -7.71 -7.67
N LYS A 42 -8.25 -7.72 -7.88
CA LYS A 42 -8.96 -8.90 -8.39
C LYS A 42 -8.70 -9.14 -9.87
N ALA A 43 -8.49 -8.06 -10.62
CA ALA A 43 -8.28 -8.15 -12.07
C ALA A 43 -6.83 -8.51 -12.45
N GLN A 44 -5.87 -8.22 -11.55
CA GLN A 44 -4.45 -8.37 -11.82
C GLN A 44 -3.71 -8.72 -10.53
N GLN A 45 -2.70 -9.56 -10.62
CA GLN A 45 -1.87 -9.92 -9.47
C GLN A 45 -0.78 -8.87 -9.23
N PHE A 46 -0.69 -8.36 -8.01
CA PHE A 46 0.36 -7.43 -7.60
C PHE A 46 1.33 -8.12 -6.66
N ASN A 47 2.60 -7.73 -6.72
CA ASN A 47 3.63 -8.28 -5.84
C ASN A 47 3.67 -7.57 -4.49
N LEU A 48 3.14 -6.34 -4.44
CA LEU A 48 3.09 -5.54 -3.23
C LEU A 48 1.97 -4.50 -3.38
N VAL A 49 1.30 -4.20 -2.27
CA VAL A 49 0.33 -3.10 -2.21
C VAL A 49 0.79 -2.12 -1.15
N ILE A 50 0.84 -0.83 -1.51
CA ILE A 50 1.11 0.25 -0.57
C ILE A 50 -0.10 1.17 -0.57
N SER A 51 -0.68 1.43 0.61
CA SER A 51 -1.94 2.14 0.73
C SER A 51 -1.93 3.15 1.86
N ASP A 52 -2.53 4.30 1.59
CA ASP A 52 -2.88 5.24 2.65
C ASP A 52 -3.93 4.62 3.57
N VAL A 53 -3.98 5.08 4.81
CA VAL A 53 -4.98 4.63 5.79
C VAL A 53 -6.31 5.36 5.60
N ASN A 54 -6.27 6.69 5.52
CA ASN A 54 -7.46 7.51 5.49
C ASN A 54 -7.87 7.82 4.06
N MET A 55 -8.90 7.13 3.57
CA MET A 55 -9.43 7.31 2.22
C MET A 55 -10.95 7.25 2.24
N PRO A 56 -11.63 7.98 1.33
CA PRO A 56 -13.08 7.86 1.21
C PRO A 56 -13.47 6.51 0.62
N VAL A 57 -14.73 6.15 0.74
CA VAL A 57 -15.37 4.93 0.22
C VAL A 57 -14.92 3.68 0.95
N MET A 58 -13.61 3.37 0.92
CA MET A 58 -13.03 2.25 1.67
C MET A 58 -11.65 2.68 2.14
N ASP A 59 -11.43 2.69 3.45
CA ASP A 59 -10.13 3.06 4.01
C ASP A 59 -9.09 1.95 3.83
N GLY A 60 -7.82 2.29 4.13
CA GLY A 60 -6.72 1.36 3.92
C GLY A 60 -6.78 0.12 4.80
N ILE A 61 -7.28 0.25 6.03
CA ILE A 61 -7.39 -0.89 6.95
C ILE A 61 -8.44 -1.86 6.44
N SER A 62 -9.59 -1.36 5.99
CA SER A 62 -10.64 -2.19 5.39
C SER A 62 -10.14 -2.86 4.11
N LEU A 63 -9.38 -2.13 3.29
CA LEU A 63 -8.77 -2.68 2.08
C LEU A 63 -7.86 -3.87 2.42
N ILE A 64 -7.01 -3.73 3.43
CA ILE A 64 -6.12 -4.82 3.84
C ILE A 64 -6.91 -6.05 4.28
N LYS A 65 -7.96 -5.86 5.05
CA LYS A 65 -8.82 -6.97 5.48
C LYS A 65 -9.42 -7.69 4.27
N GLU A 66 -9.92 -6.94 3.30
CA GLU A 66 -10.50 -7.52 2.09
C GLU A 66 -9.44 -8.26 1.26
N LEU A 67 -8.25 -7.69 1.12
CA LEU A 67 -7.17 -8.34 0.38
C LEU A 67 -6.72 -9.64 1.06
N ARG A 68 -6.62 -9.64 2.39
CA ARG A 68 -6.24 -10.85 3.11
C ARG A 68 -7.28 -11.96 3.01
N ALA A 69 -8.53 -11.62 2.72
CA ALA A 69 -9.57 -12.61 2.48
C ALA A 69 -9.45 -13.26 1.11
N LEU A 70 -8.67 -12.67 0.19
CA LEU A 70 -8.43 -13.24 -1.12
C LEU A 70 -7.22 -14.17 -1.07
N SER A 71 -7.36 -15.40 -1.59
CA SER A 71 -6.28 -16.39 -1.54
C SER A 71 -5.02 -15.90 -2.28
N GLU A 72 -5.20 -15.10 -3.36
CA GLU A 72 -4.09 -14.56 -4.15
C GLU A 72 -3.22 -13.59 -3.36
N TYR A 73 -3.75 -12.99 -2.29
CA TYR A 73 -3.04 -11.97 -1.50
C TYR A 73 -2.76 -12.40 -0.07
N LYS A 74 -2.89 -13.68 0.23
CA LYS A 74 -2.69 -14.19 1.59
C LYS A 74 -1.29 -13.90 2.13
N PHE A 75 -0.28 -13.96 1.28
CA PHE A 75 1.11 -13.76 1.66
C PHE A 75 1.77 -12.55 1.00
N THR A 76 1.01 -11.77 0.26
CA THR A 76 1.53 -10.59 -0.43
C THR A 76 1.86 -9.49 0.59
N PRO A 77 3.04 -8.84 0.51
CA PRO A 77 3.32 -7.70 1.37
C PRO A 77 2.30 -6.57 1.16
N LEU A 78 1.71 -6.12 2.27
CA LEU A 78 0.74 -5.03 2.29
C LEU A 78 1.26 -3.96 3.24
N LEU A 79 1.65 -2.81 2.70
CA LEU A 79 2.24 -1.72 3.49
C LEU A 79 1.22 -0.59 3.67
N MET A 80 1.22 -0.01 4.86
CA MET A 80 0.41 1.18 5.16
C MET A 80 1.29 2.42 5.11
N LEU A 81 0.79 3.48 4.47
CA LEU A 81 1.44 4.78 4.41
C LEU A 81 0.51 5.81 5.04
N THR A 82 0.91 6.43 6.14
CA THR A 82 0.01 7.25 6.94
C THR A 82 0.71 8.42 7.60
N THR A 83 -0.03 9.51 7.85
CA THR A 83 0.44 10.62 8.70
C THR A 83 0.29 10.29 10.17
N GLU A 84 -0.44 9.23 10.51
CA GLU A 84 -0.70 8.87 11.90
C GLU A 84 0.35 7.90 12.42
N SER A 85 1.07 8.33 13.46
CA SER A 85 2.08 7.50 14.11
C SER A 85 1.59 6.88 15.42
N GLY A 86 0.30 7.05 15.74
CA GLY A 86 -0.29 6.53 16.97
C GLY A 86 -0.38 5.01 17.00
N ASP A 87 -0.24 4.45 18.20
CA ASP A 87 -0.24 3.01 18.38
C ASP A 87 -1.57 2.37 17.98
N ASP A 88 -2.69 3.08 18.17
CA ASP A 88 -4.02 2.55 17.83
C ASP A 88 -4.14 2.21 16.35
N LYS A 89 -3.68 3.09 15.47
CA LYS A 89 -3.73 2.86 14.03
C LYS A 89 -2.77 1.75 13.59
N LYS A 90 -1.59 1.69 14.20
CA LYS A 90 -0.63 0.62 13.94
C LYS A 90 -1.20 -0.72 14.39
N GLN A 91 -1.85 -0.77 15.53
CA GLN A 91 -2.52 -1.97 16.04
C GLN A 91 -3.63 -2.42 15.09
N GLN A 92 -4.47 -1.49 14.63
CA GLN A 92 -5.54 -1.81 13.69
C GLN A 92 -5.00 -2.34 12.37
N GLY A 93 -3.96 -1.72 11.84
CA GLY A 93 -3.32 -2.17 10.61
C GLY A 93 -2.71 -3.56 10.77
N LYS A 94 -2.01 -3.79 11.87
CA LYS A 94 -1.40 -5.08 12.17
C LYS A 94 -2.45 -6.16 12.32
N SER A 95 -3.54 -5.87 13.04
CA SER A 95 -4.65 -6.80 13.23
C SER A 95 -5.37 -7.12 11.93
N ALA A 96 -5.40 -6.17 11.00
CA ALA A 96 -5.98 -6.38 9.68
C ALA A 96 -5.08 -7.21 8.76
N GLY A 97 -3.79 -7.35 9.09
CA GLY A 97 -2.84 -8.15 8.33
C GLY A 97 -1.78 -7.35 7.58
N ALA A 98 -1.56 -6.07 7.94
CA ALA A 98 -0.52 -5.26 7.31
C ALA A 98 0.86 -5.86 7.60
N THR A 99 1.72 -5.86 6.58
CA THR A 99 3.09 -6.36 6.70
C THR A 99 3.99 -5.33 7.38
N GLY A 100 3.77 -4.05 7.10
CA GLY A 100 4.60 -2.98 7.61
C GLY A 100 3.93 -1.62 7.53
N TRP A 101 4.66 -0.60 7.90
CA TRP A 101 4.13 0.73 8.17
C TRP A 101 5.17 1.79 7.83
N ILE A 102 4.74 2.83 7.11
CA ILE A 102 5.61 3.98 6.78
C ILE A 102 4.85 5.25 7.14
N VAL A 103 5.52 6.16 7.85
CA VAL A 103 4.91 7.43 8.28
C VAL A 103 5.19 8.51 7.25
N LYS A 104 4.16 9.29 6.89
CA LYS A 104 4.29 10.45 6.01
C LYS A 104 4.75 11.68 6.80
N PRO A 105 5.52 12.58 6.20
CA PRO A 105 6.08 12.49 4.87
C PRO A 105 7.16 11.41 4.81
N PHE A 106 7.16 10.62 3.76
CA PHE A 106 8.14 9.54 3.64
C PHE A 106 9.47 10.05 3.09
N ASN A 107 10.53 9.38 3.51
CA ASN A 107 11.85 9.56 2.90
C ASN A 107 11.93 8.56 1.75
N PRO A 108 12.22 9.00 0.50
CA PRO A 108 12.26 8.06 -0.64
C PRO A 108 13.21 6.88 -0.42
N ASP A 109 14.38 7.11 0.16
CA ASP A 109 15.35 6.04 0.40
C ASP A 109 14.82 5.02 1.42
N GLN A 110 14.14 5.49 2.47
CA GLN A 110 13.52 4.60 3.47
C GLN A 110 12.37 3.81 2.85
N LEU A 111 11.55 4.46 2.02
CA LEU A 111 10.46 3.78 1.34
C LEU A 111 10.99 2.66 0.48
N LEU A 112 12.00 2.93 -0.35
CA LEU A 112 12.59 1.93 -1.23
C LEU A 112 13.27 0.81 -0.45
N ALA A 113 13.95 1.15 0.64
CA ALA A 113 14.58 0.13 1.50
C ALA A 113 13.55 -0.80 2.13
N THR A 114 12.44 -0.24 2.60
CA THR A 114 11.35 -1.04 3.18
C THR A 114 10.72 -1.96 2.13
N ILE A 115 10.47 -1.44 0.93
CA ILE A 115 9.90 -2.25 -0.16
C ILE A 115 10.83 -3.39 -0.53
N LYS A 116 12.12 -3.10 -0.69
CA LYS A 116 13.11 -4.11 -1.02
C LYS A 116 13.17 -5.20 0.06
N LYS A 117 13.11 -4.81 1.33
CA LYS A 117 13.13 -5.73 2.46
C LYS A 117 11.94 -6.69 2.44
N VAL A 118 10.73 -6.18 2.18
CA VAL A 118 9.53 -7.03 2.22
C VAL A 118 9.32 -7.83 0.94
N LEU A 119 9.87 -7.40 -0.17
CA LEU A 119 9.84 -8.18 -1.41
C LEU A 119 10.91 -9.26 -1.44
N GLY A 120 11.89 -9.16 -0.59
CA GLY A 120 13.01 -10.08 -0.57
C GLY A 120 14.08 -9.68 -1.55
#